data_54bb741d00dcdf1a648f542b3165e4ab
#
_entry.id   54bb741d00dcdf1a648f542b3165e4ab
#
_cell.length_a   1.000
_cell.length_b   1.000
_cell.length_c   1.000
_cell.angle_alpha   90.00
_cell.angle_beta   90.00
_cell.angle_gamma   90.00
#
_symmetry.space_group_name_H-M   'P 1'
#
loop_
_entity.id
_entity.type
_entity.pdbx_description
1 polymer ?
#
loop_
_entity_poly.entity_id
_entity_poly.type
_entity_poly.pdbx_seq_one_letter_code
_entity_poly.pdbx_strand_id
1 'polypeptide(L)'
;FNHTRMLVGVEQIDPVAIGLRRTLRLHNADHTHTGWIEAHFAPQDNQVLLRVSDSLRAVLPQVIHRLRATLDLDANPQAINATLHAHVPEGDGLRVPGAMDGFELAVRAVLGQQITVAAARTLAQRLVERFGEPVTTPWPGLQRLFPTPQVLAQAEGEPLGALGIVRQRQGAIVA
;
A
#
# COMPACT_ATOMS: atom_id res chain seq x y z
N PHE A 1 -6.63 11.30 -0.60
CA PHE A 1 -5.17 11.07 -0.73
C PHE A 1 -4.87 9.74 -1.46
N ASN A 2 -5.42 8.61 -1.03
CA ASN A 2 -5.05 7.31 -1.57
C ASN A 2 -5.59 7.04 -2.98
N HIS A 3 -6.73 7.61 -3.37
CA HIS A 3 -7.36 7.35 -4.67
C HIS A 3 -6.44 7.68 -5.86
N THR A 4 -5.71 8.79 -5.82
CA THR A 4 -4.81 9.20 -6.90
C THR A 4 -3.55 8.34 -7.02
N ARG A 5 -3.20 7.59 -5.98
CA ARG A 5 -1.99 6.76 -5.88
C ARG A 5 -2.26 5.26 -5.88
N MET A 6 -3.52 4.87 -5.96
CA MET A 6 -3.97 3.48 -5.94
C MET A 6 -3.36 2.65 -7.07
N LEU A 7 -2.89 1.43 -6.76
CA LEU A 7 -2.41 0.46 -7.72
C LEU A 7 -3.49 -0.59 -8.00
N VAL A 8 -4.01 -0.58 -9.21
CA VAL A 8 -5.00 -1.58 -9.66
C VAL A 8 -4.42 -3.00 -9.53
N GLY A 9 -5.22 -3.92 -9.03
CA GLY A 9 -4.80 -5.29 -8.72
C GLY A 9 -4.28 -5.49 -7.30
N VAL A 10 -3.69 -4.45 -6.67
CA VAL A 10 -3.12 -4.49 -5.31
C VAL A 10 -3.97 -3.74 -4.30
N GLU A 11 -4.55 -2.61 -4.71
CA GLU A 11 -5.37 -1.75 -3.86
C GLU A 11 -6.68 -1.39 -4.55
N GLN A 12 -7.73 -1.25 -3.77
CA GLN A 12 -9.02 -0.74 -4.21
C GLN A 12 -9.63 0.13 -3.11
N ILE A 13 -10.11 1.31 -3.48
CA ILE A 13 -10.84 2.20 -2.59
C ILE A 13 -12.29 2.20 -3.02
N ASP A 14 -13.17 1.96 -2.06
CA ASP A 14 -14.60 2.09 -2.24
C ASP A 14 -15.03 3.45 -1.66
N PRO A 15 -15.33 4.45 -2.52
CA PRO A 15 -15.70 5.79 -2.04
C PRO A 15 -17.11 5.82 -1.45
N VAL A 16 -17.97 4.87 -1.80
CA VAL A 16 -19.36 4.80 -1.30
C VAL A 16 -19.40 4.13 0.06
N ALA A 17 -18.73 2.99 0.19
CA ALA A 17 -18.63 2.26 1.46
C ALA A 17 -17.53 2.84 2.38
N ILE A 18 -16.83 3.89 1.97
CA ILE A 18 -15.71 4.50 2.70
C ILE A 18 -14.75 3.40 3.17
N GLY A 19 -14.24 2.62 2.22
CA GLY A 19 -13.45 1.43 2.52
C GLY A 19 -12.16 1.33 1.70
N LEU A 20 -11.18 0.64 2.27
CA LEU A 20 -9.92 0.29 1.63
C LEU A 20 -9.83 -1.24 1.55
N ARG A 21 -9.59 -1.76 0.35
CA ARG A 21 -9.27 -3.16 0.11
C ARG A 21 -7.85 -3.28 -0.39
N ARG A 22 -7.14 -4.30 0.08
CA ARG A 22 -5.76 -4.48 -0.32
C ARG A 22 -5.33 -5.94 -0.23
N THR A 23 -4.45 -6.35 -1.15
CA THR A 23 -3.71 -7.62 -1.07
C THR A 23 -2.46 -7.44 -0.21
N LEU A 24 -2.09 -8.49 0.51
CA LEU A 24 -0.93 -8.49 1.41
C LEU A 24 -0.10 -9.75 1.26
N ARG A 25 1.21 -9.58 1.45
CA ARG A 25 2.16 -10.65 1.74
C ARG A 25 2.85 -10.35 3.06
N LEU A 26 2.79 -11.30 3.97
CA LEU A 26 3.41 -11.22 5.29
C LEU A 26 4.24 -12.48 5.54
N HIS A 27 5.29 -12.33 6.31
CA HIS A 27 6.15 -13.43 6.70
C HIS A 27 6.11 -13.58 8.21
N ASN A 28 6.02 -14.81 8.68
CA ASN A 28 6.46 -15.18 10.03
C ASN A 28 7.73 -16.02 9.91
N ALA A 29 8.26 -16.53 11.03
CA ALA A 29 9.57 -17.21 11.06
C ALA A 29 9.72 -18.30 9.98
N ASP A 30 8.65 -19.02 9.64
CA ASP A 30 8.72 -20.24 8.82
C ASP A 30 7.93 -20.17 7.52
N HIS A 31 6.97 -19.23 7.40
CA HIS A 31 6.00 -19.26 6.32
C HIS A 31 5.70 -17.87 5.74
N THR A 32 5.40 -17.86 4.45
CA THR A 32 4.83 -16.71 3.75
C THR A 32 3.31 -16.85 3.71
N HIS A 33 2.62 -15.83 4.14
CA HIS A 33 1.17 -15.72 4.12
C HIS A 33 0.75 -14.67 3.12
N THR A 34 -0.12 -15.04 2.19
CA THR A 34 -0.68 -14.14 1.18
C THR A 34 -2.19 -14.13 1.28
N GLY A 35 -2.78 -12.97 1.05
CA GLY A 35 -4.23 -12.83 1.15
C GLY A 35 -4.68 -11.41 0.93
N TRP A 36 -5.84 -11.09 1.48
CA TRP A 36 -6.45 -9.77 1.34
C TRP A 36 -7.01 -9.26 2.66
N ILE A 37 -7.13 -7.96 2.74
CA ILE A 37 -7.86 -7.24 3.80
C ILE A 37 -8.90 -6.30 3.19
N GLU A 38 -9.93 -6.02 3.97
CA GLU A 38 -10.90 -4.96 3.75
C GLU A 38 -11.06 -4.18 5.06
N ALA A 39 -10.73 -2.91 5.02
CA ALA A 39 -10.93 -1.97 6.12
C ALA A 39 -12.12 -1.08 5.77
N HIS A 40 -13.17 -1.11 6.58
CA HIS A 40 -14.34 -0.26 6.45
C HIS A 40 -14.35 0.77 7.58
N PHE A 41 -14.48 2.04 7.21
CA PHE A 41 -14.53 3.14 8.17
C PHE A 41 -15.97 3.37 8.62
N ALA A 42 -16.20 3.30 9.93
CA ALA A 42 -17.47 3.61 10.58
C ALA A 42 -17.34 4.91 11.41
N PRO A 43 -17.45 6.10 10.78
CA PRO A 43 -17.15 7.38 11.45
C PRO A 43 -18.06 7.66 12.64
N GLN A 44 -19.33 7.22 12.57
CA GLN A 44 -20.30 7.41 13.66
C GLN A 44 -19.87 6.68 14.94
N ASP A 45 -19.18 5.54 14.79
CA ASP A 45 -18.75 4.71 15.91
C ASP A 45 -17.28 4.94 16.26
N ASN A 46 -16.59 5.84 15.55
CA ASN A 46 -15.14 6.05 15.66
C ASN A 46 -14.34 4.74 15.50
N GLN A 47 -14.76 3.87 14.59
CA GLN A 47 -14.20 2.54 14.40
C GLN A 47 -13.72 2.31 12.97
N VAL A 48 -12.75 1.40 12.85
CA VAL A 48 -12.36 0.77 11.61
C VAL A 48 -12.61 -0.72 11.74
N LEU A 49 -13.55 -1.24 10.95
CA LEU A 49 -13.87 -2.66 10.89
C LEU A 49 -12.94 -3.34 9.90
N LEU A 50 -12.20 -4.35 10.36
CA LEU A 50 -11.25 -5.08 9.55
C LEU A 50 -11.76 -6.50 9.25
N ARG A 51 -11.86 -6.83 7.96
CA ARG A 51 -12.03 -8.19 7.45
C ARG A 51 -10.73 -8.66 6.84
N VAL A 52 -10.39 -9.92 7.06
CA VAL A 52 -9.17 -10.55 6.53
C VAL A 52 -9.50 -11.89 5.90
N SER A 53 -8.73 -12.29 4.88
CA SER A 53 -8.81 -13.66 4.36
C SER A 53 -8.30 -14.67 5.41
N ASP A 54 -8.85 -15.88 5.42
CA ASP A 54 -8.43 -16.94 6.34
C ASP A 54 -6.94 -17.27 6.24
N SER A 55 -6.36 -17.10 5.04
CA SER A 55 -4.93 -17.28 4.79
C SER A 55 -4.01 -16.36 5.61
N LEU A 56 -4.52 -15.22 6.09
CA LEU A 56 -3.79 -14.27 6.94
C LEU A 56 -4.04 -14.47 8.42
N ARG A 57 -4.84 -15.45 8.82
CA ARG A 57 -5.23 -15.67 10.23
C ARG A 57 -4.04 -15.87 11.14
N ALA A 58 -3.04 -16.63 10.70
CA ALA A 58 -1.84 -16.91 11.50
C ALA A 58 -0.97 -15.67 11.76
N VAL A 59 -1.14 -14.61 10.94
CA VAL A 59 -0.40 -13.36 11.03
C VAL A 59 -1.30 -12.17 11.34
N LEU A 60 -2.50 -12.40 11.85
CA LEU A 60 -3.49 -11.37 12.16
C LEU A 60 -2.94 -10.23 13.04
N PRO A 61 -2.15 -10.47 14.10
CA PRO A 61 -1.55 -9.37 14.88
C PRO A 61 -0.67 -8.44 14.02
N GLN A 62 0.09 -8.99 13.06
CA GLN A 62 0.91 -8.20 12.15
C GLN A 62 0.04 -7.38 11.17
N VAL A 63 -1.06 -7.97 10.67
CA VAL A 63 -2.03 -7.26 9.82
C VAL A 63 -2.61 -6.06 10.56
N ILE A 64 -3.08 -6.26 11.79
CA ILE A 64 -3.65 -5.20 12.64
C ILE A 64 -2.61 -4.11 12.89
N HIS A 65 -1.40 -4.48 13.29
CA HIS A 65 -0.32 -3.52 13.54
C HIS A 65 -0.01 -2.66 12.30
N ARG A 66 0.16 -3.30 11.13
CA ARG A 66 0.43 -2.58 9.87
C ARG A 66 -0.72 -1.67 9.46
N LEU A 67 -1.97 -2.13 9.61
CA LEU A 67 -3.12 -1.28 9.29
C LEU A 67 -3.20 -0.07 10.23
N ARG A 68 -2.99 -0.25 11.54
CA ARG A 68 -2.95 0.85 12.52
C ARG A 68 -1.88 1.88 12.16
N ALA A 69 -0.66 1.42 11.84
CA ALA A 69 0.43 2.29 11.41
C ALA A 69 0.13 3.00 10.08
N THR A 70 -0.48 2.30 9.11
CA THR A 70 -0.84 2.88 7.81
C THR A 70 -1.90 3.97 7.93
N LEU A 71 -2.85 3.80 8.84
CA LEU A 71 -3.93 4.75 9.07
C LEU A 71 -3.64 5.74 10.21
N ASP A 72 -2.43 5.68 10.80
CA ASP A 72 -2.01 6.54 11.91
C ASP A 72 -3.00 6.50 13.09
N LEU A 73 -3.51 5.30 13.42
CA LEU A 73 -4.56 5.16 14.45
C LEU A 73 -4.05 5.34 15.87
N ASP A 74 -2.74 5.26 16.09
CA ASP A 74 -2.11 5.39 17.40
C ASP A 74 -1.70 6.82 17.74
N ALA A 75 -1.82 7.77 16.79
CA ALA A 75 -1.59 9.18 17.04
C ALA A 75 -2.62 9.77 18.03
N ASN A 76 -2.17 10.70 18.84
CA ASN A 76 -3.04 11.47 19.75
C ASN A 76 -3.48 12.78 19.08
N PRO A 77 -4.70 12.86 18.52
CA PRO A 77 -5.16 14.03 17.79
C PRO A 77 -5.29 15.26 18.71
N GLN A 78 -5.62 15.08 19.99
CA GLN A 78 -5.74 16.21 20.93
C GLN A 78 -4.37 16.90 21.14
N ALA A 79 -3.31 16.10 21.33
CA ALA A 79 -1.96 16.64 21.50
C ALA A 79 -1.45 17.32 20.22
N ILE A 80 -1.74 16.73 19.05
CA ILE A 80 -1.37 17.29 17.75
C ILE A 80 -2.12 18.60 17.50
N ASN A 81 -3.43 18.62 17.69
CA ASN A 81 -4.25 19.80 17.50
C ASN A 81 -3.86 20.93 18.48
N ALA A 82 -3.58 20.61 19.74
CA ALA A 82 -3.11 21.61 20.72
C ALA A 82 -1.85 22.35 20.25
N THR A 83 -1.00 21.69 19.44
CA THR A 83 0.23 22.30 18.92
C THR A 83 0.01 23.00 17.57
N LEU A 84 -0.78 22.42 16.68
CA LEU A 84 -0.85 22.84 15.28
C LEU A 84 -2.06 23.72 14.95
N HIS A 85 -3.13 23.69 15.74
CA HIS A 85 -4.37 24.41 15.47
C HIS A 85 -4.15 25.91 15.18
N ALA A 86 -3.27 26.56 15.93
CA ALA A 86 -2.97 27.98 15.72
C ALA A 86 -2.35 28.31 14.35
N HIS A 87 -1.76 27.29 13.69
CA HIS A 87 -1.08 27.45 12.40
C HIS A 87 -1.90 26.84 11.24
N VAL A 88 -2.66 25.78 11.50
CA VAL A 88 -3.42 25.04 10.51
C VAL A 88 -4.76 24.59 11.12
N PRO A 89 -5.71 25.52 11.36
CA PRO A 89 -6.97 25.19 12.04
C PRO A 89 -7.85 24.19 11.27
N GLU A 90 -7.80 24.19 9.91
CA GLU A 90 -8.52 23.21 9.10
C GLU A 90 -7.86 21.83 9.11
N GLY A 91 -6.68 21.71 9.72
CA GLY A 91 -5.93 20.45 9.85
C GLY A 91 -6.31 19.62 11.06
N ASP A 92 -7.21 20.06 11.91
CA ASP A 92 -7.62 19.31 13.09
C ASP A 92 -8.14 17.91 12.73
N GLY A 93 -7.59 16.89 13.39
CA GLY A 93 -7.94 15.49 13.14
C GLY A 93 -7.27 14.86 11.91
N LEU A 94 -6.46 15.59 11.14
CA LEU A 94 -5.67 14.99 10.06
C LEU A 94 -4.73 13.91 10.60
N ARG A 95 -4.57 12.87 9.80
CA ARG A 95 -3.66 11.74 10.06
C ARG A 95 -2.52 11.73 9.06
N VAL A 96 -1.34 11.28 9.50
CA VAL A 96 -0.19 11.08 8.61
C VAL A 96 -0.24 9.65 8.07
N PRO A 97 -0.60 9.43 6.79
CA PRO A 97 -0.71 8.10 6.26
C PRO A 97 0.67 7.42 6.19
N GLY A 98 0.74 6.21 6.74
CA GLY A 98 1.89 5.34 6.64
C GLY A 98 1.83 4.44 5.39
N ALA A 99 2.59 3.35 5.42
CA ALA A 99 2.63 2.34 4.37
C ALA A 99 2.39 0.93 4.92
N MET A 100 1.66 0.11 4.15
CA MET A 100 1.44 -1.30 4.50
C MET A 100 2.70 -2.15 4.28
N ASP A 101 3.54 -1.75 3.33
CA ASP A 101 4.77 -2.45 2.98
C ASP A 101 5.89 -1.44 2.68
N GLY A 102 7.03 -1.57 3.38
CA GLY A 102 8.16 -0.66 3.24
C GLY A 102 8.89 -0.81 1.91
N PHE A 103 8.98 -2.03 1.38
CA PHE A 103 9.61 -2.26 0.09
C PHE A 103 8.79 -1.67 -1.06
N GLU A 104 7.48 -1.91 -1.05
CA GLU A 104 6.58 -1.26 -2.01
C GLU A 104 6.71 0.27 -1.95
N LEU A 105 6.71 0.84 -0.73
CA LEU A 105 6.89 2.28 -0.55
C LEU A 105 8.19 2.78 -1.18
N ALA A 106 9.32 2.08 -0.94
CA ALA A 106 10.64 2.44 -1.49
C ALA A 106 10.64 2.38 -3.02
N VAL A 107 10.14 1.29 -3.61
CA VAL A 107 10.04 1.16 -5.08
C VAL A 107 9.17 2.27 -5.68
N ARG A 108 8.01 2.55 -5.07
CA ARG A 108 7.12 3.63 -5.52
C ARG A 108 7.77 5.00 -5.40
N ALA A 109 8.56 5.24 -4.36
CA ALA A 109 9.31 6.48 -4.19
C ALA A 109 10.37 6.65 -5.29
N VAL A 110 11.13 5.60 -5.61
CA VAL A 110 12.12 5.59 -6.71
C VAL A 110 11.43 5.84 -8.05
N LEU A 111 10.34 5.15 -8.34
CA LEU A 111 9.56 5.35 -9.58
C LEU A 111 9.02 6.77 -9.70
N GLY A 112 8.66 7.40 -8.57
CA GLY A 112 8.04 8.73 -8.53
C GLY A 112 9.02 9.91 -8.59
N GLN A 113 10.34 9.67 -8.54
CA GLN A 113 11.32 10.77 -8.57
C GLN A 113 11.23 11.58 -9.86
N GLN A 114 11.08 12.92 -9.72
CA GLN A 114 11.09 13.89 -10.83
C GLN A 114 10.07 13.63 -11.95
N ILE A 115 8.96 12.96 -11.65
CA ILE A 115 7.84 12.76 -12.59
C ILE A 115 6.50 13.03 -11.90
N THR A 116 5.45 13.14 -12.70
CA THR A 116 4.10 13.34 -12.15
C THR A 116 3.59 12.09 -11.40
N VAL A 117 2.69 12.29 -10.46
CA VAL A 117 2.02 11.18 -9.73
C VAL A 117 1.34 10.20 -10.69
N ALA A 118 0.72 10.71 -11.77
CA ALA A 118 0.07 9.88 -12.79
C ALA A 118 1.08 9.00 -13.54
N ALA A 119 2.24 9.56 -13.95
CA ALA A 119 3.29 8.80 -14.60
C ALA A 119 3.91 7.74 -13.66
N ALA A 120 4.18 8.11 -12.40
CA ALA A 120 4.67 7.17 -11.39
C ALA A 120 3.70 6.00 -11.16
N ARG A 121 2.39 6.30 -11.08
CA ARG A 121 1.35 5.27 -10.96
C ARG A 121 1.34 4.34 -12.17
N THR A 122 1.48 4.88 -13.39
CA THR A 122 1.54 4.07 -14.62
C THR A 122 2.71 3.11 -14.60
N LEU A 123 3.91 3.57 -14.20
CA LEU A 123 5.10 2.71 -14.09
C LEU A 123 4.90 1.62 -13.02
N ALA A 124 4.40 1.97 -11.84
CA ALA A 124 4.12 1.02 -10.78
C ALA A 124 3.04 0.00 -11.19
N GLN A 125 2.02 0.43 -11.95
CA GLN A 125 0.98 -0.44 -12.48
C GLN A 125 1.57 -1.48 -13.44
N ARG A 126 2.37 -1.05 -14.41
CA ARG A 126 3.06 -1.96 -15.35
C ARG A 126 3.98 -2.95 -14.63
N LEU A 127 4.65 -2.49 -13.56
CA LEU A 127 5.52 -3.34 -12.74
C LEU A 127 4.72 -4.42 -12.02
N VAL A 128 3.56 -4.09 -11.44
CA VAL A 128 2.64 -5.06 -10.82
C VAL A 128 2.05 -6.02 -11.86
N GLU A 129 1.64 -5.54 -13.02
CA GLU A 129 1.11 -6.37 -14.10
C GLU A 129 2.12 -7.40 -14.59
N ARG A 130 3.39 -7.00 -14.70
CA ARG A 130 4.48 -7.84 -15.24
C ARG A 130 5.04 -8.81 -14.21
N PHE A 131 5.24 -8.37 -12.98
CA PHE A 131 5.99 -9.10 -11.95
C PHE A 131 5.16 -9.45 -10.72
N GLY A 132 3.94 -8.90 -10.59
CA GLY A 132 3.05 -9.19 -9.47
C GLY A 132 2.51 -10.61 -9.52
N GLU A 133 2.55 -11.28 -8.38
CA GLU A 133 2.05 -12.64 -8.23
C GLU A 133 0.50 -12.64 -8.12
N PRO A 134 -0.20 -13.60 -8.74
CA PRO A 134 -1.65 -13.69 -8.63
C PRO A 134 -2.06 -14.09 -7.21
N VAL A 135 -3.19 -13.55 -6.75
CA VAL A 135 -3.83 -13.90 -5.49
C VAL A 135 -5.34 -13.94 -5.65
N THR A 136 -5.98 -14.91 -5.04
CA THR A 136 -7.44 -15.05 -5.09
C THR A 136 -8.08 -14.12 -4.07
N THR A 137 -9.01 -13.28 -4.54
CA THR A 137 -9.82 -12.40 -3.70
C THR A 137 -11.28 -12.42 -4.16
N PRO A 138 -12.23 -11.95 -3.33
CA PRO A 138 -13.63 -11.80 -3.73
C PRO A 138 -13.87 -10.71 -4.79
N TRP A 139 -12.88 -9.88 -5.10
CA TRP A 139 -13.05 -8.72 -5.98
C TRP A 139 -12.26 -8.87 -7.28
N PRO A 140 -12.93 -8.79 -8.46
CA PRO A 140 -12.26 -8.97 -9.76
C PRO A 140 -11.11 -7.99 -10.05
N GLY A 141 -11.16 -6.79 -9.47
CA GLY A 141 -10.11 -5.77 -9.64
C GLY A 141 -8.96 -5.84 -8.63
N LEU A 142 -8.91 -6.85 -7.75
CA LEU A 142 -7.95 -6.98 -6.67
C LEU A 142 -7.34 -8.39 -6.68
N GLN A 143 -6.46 -8.69 -7.63
CA GLN A 143 -5.97 -10.04 -7.90
C GLN A 143 -4.45 -10.16 -8.02
N ARG A 144 -3.71 -9.15 -7.58
CA ARG A 144 -2.25 -9.14 -7.65
C ARG A 144 -1.65 -8.76 -6.29
N LEU A 145 -0.52 -9.39 -5.98
CA LEU A 145 0.39 -8.94 -4.93
C LEU A 145 1.45 -8.03 -5.54
N PHE A 146 1.96 -7.08 -4.76
CA PHE A 146 3.14 -6.33 -5.18
C PHE A 146 4.33 -7.28 -5.35
N PRO A 147 5.22 -7.09 -6.37
CA PRO A 147 6.39 -7.92 -6.59
C PRO A 147 7.30 -7.98 -5.36
N THR A 148 7.95 -9.12 -5.15
CA THR A 148 8.91 -9.27 -4.05
C THR A 148 10.26 -8.64 -4.40
N PRO A 149 11.11 -8.32 -3.39
CA PRO A 149 12.49 -7.90 -3.63
C PRO A 149 13.26 -8.88 -4.50
N GLN A 150 13.10 -10.19 -4.25
CA GLN A 150 13.80 -11.25 -4.98
C GLN A 150 13.44 -11.26 -6.47
N VAL A 151 12.16 -11.05 -6.79
CA VAL A 151 11.69 -10.98 -8.19
C VAL A 151 12.26 -9.74 -8.88
N LEU A 152 12.25 -8.58 -8.22
CA LEU A 152 12.75 -7.34 -8.82
C LEU A 152 14.28 -7.32 -8.92
N ALA A 153 15.02 -7.91 -7.99
CA ALA A 153 16.46 -8.06 -8.07
C ALA A 153 16.93 -8.85 -9.30
N GLN A 154 16.07 -9.76 -9.80
CA GLN A 154 16.36 -10.55 -11.01
C GLN A 154 15.85 -9.89 -12.31
N ALA A 155 15.18 -8.75 -12.22
CA ALA A 155 14.53 -8.09 -13.35
C ALA A 155 15.36 -6.94 -13.96
N GLU A 156 16.66 -6.82 -13.62
CA GLU A 156 17.51 -5.75 -14.14
C GLU A 156 17.61 -5.76 -15.67
N GLY A 157 17.76 -4.58 -16.26
CA GLY A 157 17.99 -4.39 -17.68
C GLY A 157 16.70 -4.35 -18.50
N GLU A 158 16.64 -5.17 -19.55
CA GLU A 158 15.55 -5.15 -20.54
C GLU A 158 14.16 -5.34 -19.94
N PRO A 159 13.91 -6.27 -18.98
CA PRO A 159 12.58 -6.46 -18.41
C PRO A 159 12.00 -5.22 -17.71
N LEU A 160 12.80 -4.42 -17.00
CA LEU A 160 12.38 -3.16 -16.39
C LEU A 160 12.36 -2.02 -17.43
N GLY A 161 13.29 -2.03 -18.38
CA GLY A 161 13.35 -1.06 -19.48
C GLY A 161 12.10 -1.08 -20.34
N ALA A 162 11.60 -2.25 -20.68
CA ALA A 162 10.36 -2.42 -21.46
C ALA A 162 9.11 -1.81 -20.79
N LEU A 163 9.12 -1.63 -19.46
CA LEU A 163 8.06 -0.94 -18.73
C LEU A 163 8.14 0.60 -18.82
N GLY A 164 9.24 1.14 -19.40
CA GLY A 164 9.53 2.56 -19.44
C GLY A 164 10.30 3.07 -18.23
N ILE A 165 10.91 2.18 -17.44
CA ILE A 165 11.74 2.52 -16.27
C ILE A 165 13.15 2.81 -16.75
N VAL A 166 13.62 4.05 -16.57
CA VAL A 166 14.96 4.47 -17.00
C VAL A 166 16.06 3.78 -16.20
N ARG A 167 17.23 3.56 -16.83
CA ARG A 167 18.33 2.76 -16.29
C ARG A 167 18.77 3.15 -14.87
N GLN A 168 18.82 4.46 -14.59
CA GLN A 168 19.19 4.95 -13.25
C GLN A 168 18.23 4.45 -12.16
N ARG A 169 16.91 4.40 -12.44
CA ARG A 169 15.92 3.88 -11.50
C ARG A 169 15.96 2.36 -11.41
N GLN A 170 16.27 1.68 -12.51
CA GLN A 170 16.44 0.22 -12.49
C GLN A 170 17.49 -0.18 -11.45
N GLY A 171 18.69 0.42 -11.51
CA GLY A 171 19.74 0.16 -10.54
C GLY A 171 19.32 0.39 -9.08
N ALA A 172 18.51 1.44 -8.82
CA ALA A 172 18.00 1.71 -7.46
C ALA A 172 16.88 0.75 -7.01
N ILE A 173 16.17 0.10 -7.93
CA ILE A 173 15.11 -0.87 -7.61
C ILE A 173 15.69 -2.25 -7.33
N VAL A 174 16.78 -2.64 -8.00
CA VAL A 174 17.38 -3.98 -7.88
C VAL A 174 18.48 -4.06 -6.82
N ALA A 175 18.99 -2.91 -6.35
CA ALA A 175 19.98 -2.83 -5.25
C ALA A 175 19.36 -3.21 -3.90
#